data_2b34610efb8b8153086483a28e179339
#
_entry.id   2b34610efb8b8153086483a28e179339
#
_cell.length_a   1.000
_cell.length_b   1.000
_cell.length_c   1.000
_cell.angle_alpha   90.00
_cell.angle_beta   90.00
_cell.angle_gamma   90.00
#
_symmetry.space_group_name_H-M   'P 1'
#
loop_
_entity.id
_entity.type
_entity.pdbx_description
1 polymer ?
#
loop_
_entity_poly.entity_id
_entity_poly.type
_entity_poly.pdbx_seq_one_letter_code
_entity_poly.pdbx_strand_id
1 'polypeptide(L)' 'MTDQLFTAIAKKHLSIETLETRRSDSLDFHDVSVRGVRAALEAAYKAGFEAGKKVRLP' A
#
# COMPACT_ATOMS: atom_id res chain seq x y z
N MET A 1 3.85 9.90 -6.80
CA MET A 1 3.01 8.99 -7.58
C MET A 1 2.88 7.64 -6.94
N THR A 2 4.00 6.99 -6.69
CA THR A 2 3.98 5.68 -6.04
C THR A 2 3.40 5.77 -4.64
N ASP A 3 3.66 6.88 -3.94
CA ASP A 3 3.14 7.06 -2.59
C ASP A 3 1.62 7.09 -2.56
N GLN A 4 1.00 7.69 -3.58
CA GLN A 4 -0.45 7.72 -3.67
C GLN A 4 -1.01 6.32 -3.88
N LEU A 5 -0.35 5.53 -4.68
CA LEU A 5 -0.75 4.15 -4.90
C LEU A 5 -0.64 3.33 -3.62
N PHE A 6 0.47 3.45 -2.92
CA PHE A 6 0.68 2.70 -1.69
C PHE A 6 -0.35 3.12 -0.64
N THR A 7 -0.61 4.41 -0.52
CA THR A 7 -1.60 4.90 0.44
C THR A 7 -2.99 4.38 0.09
N ALA A 8 -3.35 4.36 -1.19
CA ALA A 8 -4.64 3.83 -1.61
C ALA A 8 -4.78 2.36 -1.25
N ILE A 9 -3.73 1.58 -1.45
CA ILE A 9 -3.74 0.16 -1.11
C ILE A 9 -3.87 -0.04 0.39
N ALA A 10 -3.11 0.73 1.17
CA ALA A 10 -3.17 0.63 2.62
C ALA A 10 -4.55 1.00 3.14
N LYS A 11 -5.13 2.03 2.57
CA LYS A 11 -6.46 2.48 2.97
C LYS A 11 -7.50 1.41 2.69
N LYS A 12 -7.43 0.80 1.53
CA LYS A 12 -8.41 -0.18 1.11
C LYS A 12 -8.30 -1.49 1.88
N HIS A 13 -7.09 -1.96 2.10
CA HIS A 13 -6.87 -3.29 2.67
C HIS A 13 -6.54 -3.28 4.15
N LEU A 14 -5.97 -2.20 4.65
CA LEU A 14 -5.50 -2.14 6.03
C LEU A 14 -6.20 -1.07 6.85
N SER A 15 -7.07 -0.29 6.24
CA SER A 15 -7.78 0.81 6.90
C SER A 15 -6.82 1.83 7.49
N ILE A 16 -5.68 2.00 6.86
CA ILE A 16 -4.69 2.98 7.26
C ILE A 16 -4.87 4.21 6.38
N GLU A 17 -5.07 5.37 7.01
CA GLU A 17 -5.40 6.58 6.27
C GLU A 17 -4.22 7.18 5.53
N THR A 18 -3.03 7.03 6.08
CA THR A 18 -1.83 7.57 5.46
C THR A 18 -0.64 6.75 5.86
N LEU A 19 0.35 6.70 4.98
CA LEU A 19 1.61 6.03 5.26
C LEU A 19 2.68 7.00 5.71
N GLU A 20 2.31 8.27 5.94
CA GLU A 20 3.25 9.25 6.47
C GLU A 20 3.45 9.02 7.95
N THR A 21 4.69 9.09 8.38
CA THR A 21 5.03 8.98 9.79
C THR A 21 4.66 10.29 10.49
N ARG A 22 3.83 10.19 11.51
CA ARG A 22 3.37 11.38 12.24
C ARG A 22 4.01 11.49 13.61
N ARG A 23 4.96 10.62 13.91
CA ARG A 23 5.73 10.65 15.17
C ARG A 23 4.85 10.52 16.39
N SER A 24 3.82 9.69 16.27
CA SER A 24 2.90 9.44 17.37
C SER A 24 2.55 7.97 17.36
N ASP A 25 2.75 7.31 18.49
CA ASP A 25 2.47 5.88 18.57
C ASP A 25 1.01 5.58 18.24
N SER A 26 0.09 6.45 18.66
CA SER A 26 -1.32 6.21 18.40
C SER A 26 -1.67 6.40 16.92
N LEU A 27 -0.86 7.13 16.18
CA LEU A 27 -1.13 7.41 14.77
C LEU A 27 -0.30 6.57 13.83
N ASP A 28 0.87 6.10 14.27
CA ASP A 28 1.80 5.40 13.40
C ASP A 28 1.76 3.89 13.56
N PHE A 29 1.11 3.39 14.60
CA PHE A 29 1.00 1.94 14.83
C PHE A 29 -0.44 1.51 14.72
N HIS A 30 -0.67 0.42 13.98
CA HIS A 30 -2.01 -0.05 13.69
C HIS A 30 -2.09 -1.55 13.85
N ASP A 31 -3.21 -2.03 14.40
CA ASP A 31 -3.48 -3.45 14.42
C ASP A 31 -4.08 -3.83 13.08
N VAL A 32 -3.43 -4.73 12.38
CA VAL A 32 -3.91 -5.16 11.06
C VAL A 32 -3.96 -6.67 11.02
N SER A 33 -4.86 -7.19 10.21
CA SER A 33 -4.99 -8.63 10.07
C SER A 33 -3.95 -9.16 9.09
N VAL A 34 -3.56 -10.42 9.31
CA VAL A 34 -2.65 -11.07 8.36
C VAL A 34 -3.27 -11.12 6.98
N ARG A 35 -4.58 -11.36 6.93
CA ARG A 35 -5.28 -11.38 5.65
C ARG A 35 -5.20 -10.03 4.94
N GLY A 36 -5.37 -8.94 5.69
CA GLY A 36 -5.28 -7.61 5.11
C GLY A 36 -3.89 -7.30 4.61
N VAL A 37 -2.87 -7.69 5.37
CA VAL A 37 -1.49 -7.49 4.95
C VAL A 37 -1.22 -8.25 3.66
N ARG A 38 -1.66 -9.50 3.59
CA ARG A 38 -1.45 -10.29 2.39
C ARG A 38 -2.14 -9.66 1.18
N ALA A 39 -3.39 -9.23 1.36
CA ALA A 39 -4.13 -8.62 0.27
C ALA A 39 -3.44 -7.34 -0.21
N ALA A 40 -2.92 -6.54 0.72
CA ALA A 40 -2.23 -5.32 0.37
C ALA A 40 -0.95 -5.61 -0.42
N LEU A 41 -0.20 -6.62 0.01
CA LEU A 41 1.03 -6.98 -0.69
C LEU A 41 0.74 -7.52 -2.09
N GLU A 42 -0.31 -8.32 -2.22
CA GLU A 42 -0.70 -8.82 -3.54
C GLU A 42 -1.14 -7.68 -4.45
N ALA A 43 -1.88 -6.73 -3.91
CA ALA A 43 -2.32 -5.59 -4.69
C ALA A 43 -1.13 -4.75 -5.15
N ALA A 44 -0.16 -4.54 -4.27
CA ALA A 44 1.04 -3.77 -4.60
C ALA A 44 1.85 -4.47 -5.69
N TYR A 45 2.01 -5.78 -5.56
CA TYR A 45 2.75 -6.56 -6.56
C TYR A 45 2.07 -6.47 -7.92
N LYS A 46 0.76 -6.65 -7.93
CA LYS A 46 0.00 -6.61 -9.16
C LYS A 46 0.08 -5.24 -9.82
N ALA A 47 -0.05 -4.19 -9.03
CA ALA A 47 0.04 -2.84 -9.55
C ALA A 47 1.43 -2.57 -10.14
N GLY A 48 2.47 -3.05 -9.45
CA GLY A 48 3.84 -2.89 -9.94
C GLY A 48 4.06 -3.64 -11.24
N PHE A 49 3.50 -4.84 -11.33
CA PHE A 49 3.61 -5.65 -12.54
C PHE A 49 2.96 -4.94 -13.73
N GLU A 50 1.77 -4.41 -13.51
CA GLU A 50 1.06 -3.69 -14.58
C GLU A 50 1.81 -2.44 -15.00
N ALA A 51 2.33 -1.70 -14.02
CA ALA A 51 3.10 -0.49 -14.33
C ALA A 51 4.37 -0.84 -15.10
N GLY A 52 5.02 -1.94 -14.73
CA GLY A 52 6.21 -2.39 -15.44
C GLY A 52 5.92 -2.75 -16.88
N LYS A 53 4.78 -3.37 -17.12
CA LYS A 53 4.37 -3.70 -18.49
C LYS A 53 4.19 -2.45 -19.32
N LYS A 54 3.61 -1.41 -18.73
CA LYS A 54 3.30 -0.19 -19.46
C LYS A 54 4.55 0.58 -19.85
N VAL A 55 5.55 0.59 -18.97
CA VAL A 55 6.78 1.33 -19.26
C VAL A 55 7.81 0.51 -20.00
N ARG A 56 7.54 -0.77 -20.14
CA ARG A 56 8.47 -1.65 -20.83
C ARG A 56 8.41 -1.39 -22.31
N LEU A 57 9.54 -1.05 -22.87
CA LEU A 57 9.61 -0.72 -24.29
C LEU A 57 10.25 -1.84 -25.06
N PRO A 58 9.82 -1.99 -26.30
CA PRO A 58 10.46 -2.94 -27.18
C PRO A 58 11.88 -2.55 -27.48
#